data_8ab7fa9b321f069656454fed78cba111
#
_entry.id   8ab7fa9b321f069656454fed78cba111
#
_cell.length_a   1.000
_cell.length_b   1.000
_cell.length_c   1.000
_cell.angle_alpha   90.00
_cell.angle_beta   90.00
_cell.angle_gamma   90.00
#
_symmetry.space_group_name_H-M   'P 1'
#
loop_
_entity.id
_entity.type
_entity.pdbx_description
1 polymer ?
#
loop_
_entity_poly.entity_id
_entity_poly.type
_entity_poly.pdbx_seq_one_letter_code
_entity_poly.pdbx_strand_id
1 'polypeptide(L)'
;EEAPRPDFYAVAMDAQSRDLSFGLVQRLRGLGLTGEMNFSDAGFKGLMRQAGKSNARFCCIMGPDEAAAGAVVVKDMDSGEQQTLSLDAAADFLAANSDNGKK
;
A
#
# COMPACT_ATOMS: atom_id res chain seq x y z
N GLU A 1 16.20 -0.39 20.84
CA GLU A 1 16.37 0.09 19.48
C GLU A 1 15.20 -0.31 18.63
N GLU A 2 14.67 0.62 17.88
CA GLU A 2 13.43 0.39 17.13
C GLU A 2 13.70 -0.16 15.75
N ALA A 3 12.84 -1.07 15.33
CA ALA A 3 12.88 -1.56 13.97
C ALA A 3 12.53 -0.44 12.99
N PRO A 4 13.07 -0.47 11.78
CA PRO A 4 12.69 0.52 10.77
C PRO A 4 11.20 0.47 10.50
N ARG A 5 10.63 1.63 10.25
CA ARG A 5 9.22 1.76 9.94
C ARG A 5 8.96 1.18 8.54
N PRO A 6 7.91 0.36 8.35
CA PRO A 6 7.59 -0.11 7.01
C PRO A 6 7.21 1.05 6.10
N ASP A 7 7.55 0.94 4.83
CA ASP A 7 7.22 1.96 3.85
C ASP A 7 5.76 1.91 3.44
N PHE A 8 5.19 0.71 3.36
CA PHE A 8 3.82 0.58 2.89
C PHE A 8 3.11 -0.60 3.57
N TYR A 9 1.79 -0.55 3.51
CA TYR A 9 0.93 -1.65 3.92
C TYR A 9 -0.18 -1.73 2.88
N ALA A 10 -0.24 -2.82 2.14
CA ALA A 10 -1.21 -2.97 1.06
C ALA A 10 -2.44 -3.70 1.55
N VAL A 11 -3.62 -3.16 1.24
CA VAL A 11 -4.91 -3.70 1.65
C VAL A 11 -5.71 -4.02 0.40
N ALA A 12 -6.11 -5.27 0.24
CA ALA A 12 -6.90 -5.72 -0.91
C ALA A 12 -8.27 -6.18 -0.43
N MET A 13 -9.33 -5.73 -1.12
CA MET A 13 -10.70 -5.96 -0.68
C MET A 13 -11.35 -7.19 -1.32
N ASP A 14 -10.85 -7.64 -2.46
CA ASP A 14 -11.40 -8.82 -3.15
C ASP A 14 -10.28 -9.56 -3.89
N ALA A 15 -10.65 -10.66 -4.56
CA ALA A 15 -9.65 -11.51 -5.20
C ALA A 15 -8.90 -10.80 -6.33
N GLN A 16 -9.61 -10.03 -7.14
CA GLN A 16 -8.97 -9.30 -8.23
C GLN A 16 -8.02 -8.24 -7.69
N SER A 17 -8.47 -7.52 -6.66
CA SER A 17 -7.63 -6.51 -6.01
C SER A 17 -6.40 -7.16 -5.37
N ARG A 18 -6.56 -8.35 -4.79
CA ARG A 18 -5.44 -9.08 -4.20
C ARG A 18 -4.37 -9.37 -5.24
N ASP A 19 -4.78 -9.85 -6.41
CA ASP A 19 -3.82 -10.20 -7.44
C ASP A 19 -3.05 -8.98 -7.94
N LEU A 20 -3.76 -7.87 -8.17
CA LEU A 20 -3.11 -6.64 -8.62
C LEU A 20 -2.24 -6.03 -7.51
N SER A 21 -2.71 -6.07 -6.27
CA SER A 21 -1.92 -5.56 -5.15
C SER A 21 -0.66 -6.39 -4.95
N PHE A 22 -0.74 -7.69 -5.14
CA PHE A 22 0.43 -8.55 -5.04
C PHE A 22 1.50 -8.13 -6.04
N GLY A 23 1.09 -7.86 -7.29
CA GLY A 23 2.02 -7.37 -8.30
C GLY A 23 2.66 -6.05 -7.92
N LEU A 24 1.85 -5.14 -7.38
CA LEU A 24 2.38 -3.86 -6.91
C LEU A 24 3.36 -4.04 -5.76
N VAL A 25 3.02 -4.91 -4.80
CA VAL A 25 3.91 -5.18 -3.66
C VAL A 25 5.24 -5.74 -4.12
N GLN A 26 5.22 -6.67 -5.09
CA GLN A 26 6.45 -7.22 -5.61
C GLN A 26 7.30 -6.14 -6.27
N ARG A 27 6.66 -5.24 -7.00
CA ARG A 27 7.35 -4.14 -7.65
C ARG A 27 7.97 -3.20 -6.63
N LEU A 28 7.24 -2.87 -5.56
CA LEU A 28 7.75 -1.99 -4.51
C LEU A 28 8.93 -2.62 -3.80
N ARG A 29 8.84 -3.91 -3.51
CA ARG A 29 9.96 -4.61 -2.88
C ARG A 29 11.18 -4.65 -3.78
N GLY A 30 10.97 -4.79 -5.07
CA GLY A 30 12.05 -4.74 -6.04
C GLY A 30 12.74 -3.39 -6.09
N LEU A 31 12.04 -2.32 -5.69
CA LEU A 31 12.61 -0.98 -5.61
C LEU A 31 13.27 -0.71 -4.26
N GLY A 32 13.30 -1.69 -3.37
CA GLY A 32 13.96 -1.54 -2.09
C GLY A 32 13.06 -1.10 -0.95
N LEU A 33 11.75 -1.01 -1.19
CA LEU A 33 10.81 -0.63 -0.14
C LEU A 33 10.43 -1.85 0.69
N THR A 34 10.08 -1.59 1.95
CA THR A 34 9.65 -2.64 2.87
C THR A 34 8.17 -2.49 3.16
N GLY A 35 7.48 -3.60 3.28
CA GLY A 35 6.07 -3.56 3.59
C GLY A 35 5.42 -4.92 3.44
N GLU A 36 4.13 -4.95 3.78
CA GLU A 36 3.36 -6.16 3.77
C GLU A 36 2.03 -5.95 3.08
N MET A 37 1.35 -7.06 2.79
CA MET A 37 0.05 -7.05 2.15
C MET A 37 -0.91 -7.85 3.01
N ASN A 38 -2.12 -7.35 3.14
CA ASN A 38 -3.17 -8.04 3.87
C ASN A 38 -4.39 -8.22 2.96
N PHE A 39 -4.87 -9.44 2.92
CA PHE A 39 -6.11 -9.78 2.23
C PHE A 39 -6.91 -10.67 3.15
N SER A 40 -8.09 -10.22 3.56
CA SER A 40 -8.92 -11.02 4.43
C SER A 40 -10.38 -10.60 4.28
N ASP A 41 -11.26 -11.42 4.83
CA ASP A 41 -12.69 -11.14 4.81
C ASP A 41 -13.13 -10.21 5.94
N ALA A 42 -12.18 -9.66 6.67
CA ALA A 42 -12.49 -8.84 7.84
C ALA A 42 -13.20 -7.53 7.49
N GLY A 43 -13.23 -7.15 6.21
CA GLY A 43 -13.86 -5.92 5.78
C GLY A 43 -12.93 -4.73 5.90
N PHE A 44 -13.40 -3.60 5.36
CA PHE A 44 -12.57 -2.41 5.25
C PHE A 44 -12.08 -1.92 6.61
N LYS A 45 -12.98 -1.86 7.59
CA LYS A 45 -12.60 -1.35 8.92
C LYS A 45 -11.51 -2.20 9.56
N GLY A 46 -11.65 -3.53 9.46
CA GLY A 46 -10.66 -4.42 10.04
C GLY A 46 -9.32 -4.30 9.36
N LEU A 47 -9.33 -4.20 8.02
CA LEU A 47 -8.10 -4.05 7.28
C LEU A 47 -7.40 -2.73 7.59
N MET A 48 -8.17 -1.64 7.73
CA MET A 48 -7.59 -0.33 8.06
C MET A 48 -7.06 -0.30 9.48
N ARG A 49 -7.70 -1.04 10.39
CA ARG A 49 -7.17 -1.15 11.76
C ARG A 49 -5.81 -1.83 11.75
N GLN A 50 -5.68 -2.90 10.97
CA GLN A 50 -4.39 -3.59 10.85
C GLN A 50 -3.34 -2.69 10.22
N ALA A 51 -3.73 -1.91 9.22
CA ALA A 51 -2.80 -0.97 8.60
C ALA A 51 -2.28 0.05 9.61
N GLY A 52 -3.17 0.55 10.46
CA GLY A 52 -2.74 1.49 11.51
C GLY A 52 -1.76 0.85 12.48
N LYS A 53 -2.01 -0.41 12.83
CA LYS A 53 -1.12 -1.11 13.76
C LYS A 53 0.25 -1.40 13.15
N SER A 54 0.33 -1.50 11.83
CA SER A 54 1.60 -1.81 11.15
C SER A 54 2.60 -0.68 11.25
N ASN A 55 2.15 0.52 11.56
CA ASN A 55 2.98 1.73 11.59
C ASN A 55 3.61 2.06 10.25
N ALA A 56 3.05 1.56 9.15
CA ALA A 56 3.57 1.85 7.83
C ALA A 56 3.35 3.33 7.48
N ARG A 57 4.25 3.89 6.68
CA ARG A 57 4.14 5.28 6.26
C ARG A 57 2.94 5.47 5.34
N PHE A 58 2.76 4.58 4.39
CA PHE A 58 1.68 4.67 3.41
C PHE A 58 0.83 3.42 3.43
N CYS A 59 -0.46 3.58 3.18
CA CYS A 59 -1.38 2.48 3.03
C CYS A 59 -1.87 2.48 1.58
N CYS A 60 -1.72 1.35 0.90
CA CYS A 60 -2.15 1.19 -0.49
C CYS A 60 -3.45 0.38 -0.48
N ILE A 61 -4.56 1.03 -0.78
CA ILE A 61 -5.89 0.44 -0.67
C ILE A 61 -6.44 0.16 -2.06
N MET A 62 -6.85 -1.06 -2.31
CA MET A 62 -7.43 -1.42 -3.59
C MET A 62 -8.71 -2.20 -3.39
N GLY A 63 -9.80 -1.66 -3.92
CA GLY A 63 -11.09 -2.33 -3.99
C GLY A 63 -11.46 -2.65 -5.42
N PRO A 64 -12.69 -3.16 -5.65
CA PRO A 64 -13.10 -3.54 -7.01
C PRO A 64 -13.03 -2.40 -8.02
N ASP A 65 -13.40 -1.19 -7.62
CA ASP A 65 -13.38 -0.04 -8.53
C ASP A 65 -11.96 0.31 -8.93
N GLU A 66 -11.05 0.32 -7.97
CA GLU A 66 -9.64 0.60 -8.25
C GLU A 66 -9.03 -0.48 -9.11
N ALA A 67 -9.36 -1.74 -8.82
CA ALA A 67 -8.83 -2.85 -9.61
C ALA A 67 -9.28 -2.75 -11.06
N ALA A 68 -10.55 -2.40 -11.29
CA ALA A 68 -11.08 -2.27 -12.64
C ALA A 68 -10.41 -1.13 -13.40
N ALA A 69 -9.99 -0.09 -12.69
CA ALA A 69 -9.36 1.08 -13.31
C ALA A 69 -7.83 0.97 -13.38
N GLY A 70 -7.26 -0.10 -12.84
CA GLY A 70 -5.80 -0.23 -12.78
C GLY A 70 -5.17 0.80 -11.87
N ALA A 71 -5.83 1.11 -10.76
CA ALA A 71 -5.45 2.18 -9.86
C ALA A 71 -5.40 1.68 -8.42
N VAL A 72 -4.88 2.51 -7.55
CA VAL A 72 -4.79 2.23 -6.13
C VAL A 72 -4.91 3.54 -5.36
N VAL A 73 -5.55 3.48 -4.20
CA VAL A 73 -5.60 4.64 -3.31
C VAL A 73 -4.38 4.58 -2.41
N VAL A 74 -3.59 5.65 -2.42
CA VAL A 74 -2.41 5.76 -1.56
C VAL A 74 -2.72 6.77 -0.47
N LYS A 75 -2.71 6.32 0.78
CA LYS A 75 -2.99 7.16 1.93
C LYS A 75 -1.72 7.37 2.73
N ASP A 76 -1.38 8.64 2.98
CA ASP A 76 -0.29 8.99 3.87
C ASP A 76 -0.78 8.84 5.30
N MET A 77 -0.25 7.86 6.03
CA MET A 77 -0.75 7.56 7.37
C MET A 77 -0.37 8.64 8.38
N ASP A 78 0.60 9.47 8.07
CA ASP A 78 0.98 10.56 8.97
C ASP A 78 0.06 11.77 8.82
N SER A 79 -0.24 12.16 7.58
CA SER A 79 -1.06 13.36 7.34
C SER A 79 -2.54 13.05 7.21
N GLY A 80 -2.87 11.80 6.86
CA GLY A 80 -4.24 11.41 6.59
C GLY A 80 -4.70 11.72 5.18
N GLU A 81 -3.86 12.34 4.37
CA GLU A 81 -4.21 12.66 2.99
C GLU A 81 -4.16 11.41 2.13
N GLN A 82 -5.04 11.36 1.15
CA GLN A 82 -5.08 10.22 0.25
C GLN A 82 -5.33 10.68 -1.18
N GLN A 83 -4.87 9.88 -2.12
CA GLN A 83 -5.05 10.16 -3.53
C GLN A 83 -5.12 8.85 -4.29
N THR A 84 -5.80 8.87 -5.45
CA THR A 84 -5.90 7.70 -6.30
C THR A 84 -4.89 7.85 -7.44
N LEU A 85 -4.04 6.84 -7.59
CA LEU A 85 -2.97 6.86 -8.60
C LEU A 85 -3.03 5.59 -9.42
N SER A 86 -2.55 5.65 -10.67
CA SER A 86 -2.32 4.43 -11.42
C SER A 86 -1.26 3.60 -10.71
N LEU A 87 -1.19 2.31 -11.05
CA LEU A 87 -0.20 1.45 -10.41
C LEU A 87 1.22 1.94 -10.67
N ASP A 88 1.49 2.41 -11.88
CA ASP A 88 2.82 2.94 -12.20
C ASP A 88 3.12 4.21 -11.40
N ALA A 89 2.17 5.13 -11.35
CA ALA A 89 2.35 6.38 -10.62
C ALA A 89 2.50 6.11 -9.13
N ALA A 90 1.77 5.13 -8.60
CA ALA A 90 1.86 4.79 -7.18
C ALA A 90 3.25 4.26 -6.84
N ALA A 91 3.81 3.41 -7.70
CA ALA A 91 5.16 2.90 -7.44
C ALA A 91 6.18 4.02 -7.45
N ASP A 92 6.07 4.94 -8.41
CA ASP A 92 6.98 6.08 -8.49
C ASP A 92 6.83 7.00 -7.27
N PHE A 93 5.58 7.25 -6.87
CA PHE A 93 5.31 8.11 -5.73
C PHE A 93 5.88 7.54 -4.45
N LEU A 94 5.66 6.25 -4.22
CA LEU A 94 6.16 5.60 -3.00
C LEU A 94 7.68 5.56 -2.99
N ALA A 95 8.30 5.26 -4.12
CA ALA A 95 9.76 5.23 -4.19
C ALA A 95 10.35 6.62 -3.91
N ALA A 96 9.70 7.67 -4.43
CA ALA A 96 10.19 9.03 -4.24
C ALA A 96 10.03 9.52 -2.80
N ASN A 97 9.05 8.98 -2.07
CA ASN A 97 8.73 9.44 -0.71
C ASN A 97 9.16 8.47 0.38
N SER A 98 9.82 7.38 0.01
CA SER A 98 10.29 6.39 0.97
C SER A 98 11.70 6.73 1.43
N ASP A 99 11.96 6.60 2.72
CA ASP A 99 13.31 6.78 3.23
C ASP A 99 14.25 5.73 2.65
N ASN A 100 13.76 4.51 2.47
CA ASN A 100 14.57 3.43 1.91
C ASN A 100 14.85 3.65 0.42
N GLY A 101 13.89 4.20 -0.29
CA GLY A 101 14.04 4.42 -1.73
C GLY A 101 14.94 5.57 -2.09
N LYS A 102 15.34 6.38 -1.13
CA LYS A 102 16.20 7.53 -1.38
C LYS A 102 17.68 7.21 -1.32
N LYS A 103 18.01 6.05 -0.96
CA LYS A 103 19.43 5.67 -0.81
C LYS A 103 20.10 5.22 -2.08
#